data_605a286b061b85a330d7b1dd39d1ef4e
#
_entry.id   605a286b061b85a330d7b1dd39d1ef4e
#
_cell.length_a   1.000
_cell.length_b   1.000
_cell.length_c   1.000
_cell.angle_alpha   90.00
_cell.angle_beta   90.00
_cell.angle_gamma   90.00
#
_symmetry.space_group_name_H-M   'P 1'
#
loop_
_entity.id
_entity.type
_entity.pdbx_description
1 polymer ?
#
loop_
_entity_poly.entity_id
_entity_poly.type
_entity_poly.pdbx_seq_one_letter_code
_entity_poly.pdbx_strand_id
1 'polypeptide(L)'
;MNTNFKIALAVVTGAALGAAAMQGLHAQAKLKAYSVGEVETLNPTLQAGYIPAVRKAIAAAHGHSLLTIGGRVVSIEGSPPPPHTALVEWDSVDDAVAFYHSKAWSDFAPQRDKAQRTIRRYVVEVEK
;
A
#
# COMPACT_ATOMS: atom_id res chain seq x y z
N MET A 1 33.84 -13.46 44.80
CA MET A 1 32.62 -12.83 44.26
C MET A 1 31.40 -13.37 44.99
N ASN A 2 30.61 -12.53 45.61
CA ASN A 2 29.48 -12.96 46.45
C ASN A 2 28.40 -13.67 45.62
N THR A 3 27.79 -14.72 46.19
CA THR A 3 26.73 -15.50 45.54
C THR A 3 25.57 -14.66 45.04
N ASN A 4 25.25 -13.58 45.77
CA ASN A 4 24.19 -12.64 45.44
C ASN A 4 24.50 -11.84 44.12
N PHE A 5 25.76 -11.58 43.83
CA PHE A 5 26.18 -10.90 42.62
C PHE A 5 26.04 -11.81 41.40
N LYS A 6 26.32 -13.11 41.54
CA LYS A 6 26.14 -14.10 40.47
C LYS A 6 24.67 -14.30 40.09
N ILE A 7 23.77 -14.29 41.07
CA ILE A 7 22.31 -14.42 40.88
C ILE A 7 21.78 -13.17 40.18
N ALA A 8 22.22 -11.97 40.58
CA ALA A 8 21.80 -10.72 39.96
C ALA A 8 22.22 -10.65 38.46
N LEU A 9 23.44 -11.10 38.15
CA LEU A 9 23.94 -11.10 36.77
C LEU A 9 23.15 -12.10 35.88
N ALA A 10 22.83 -13.27 36.43
CA ALA A 10 22.04 -14.29 35.72
C ALA A 10 20.61 -13.81 35.40
N VAL A 11 19.96 -13.10 36.32
CA VAL A 11 18.62 -12.55 36.13
C VAL A 11 18.62 -11.44 35.07
N VAL A 12 19.62 -10.55 35.07
CA VAL A 12 19.72 -9.48 34.05
C VAL A 12 19.99 -10.05 32.65
N THR A 13 20.85 -11.06 32.55
CA THR A 13 21.14 -11.72 31.26
C THR A 13 19.93 -12.46 30.73
N GLY A 14 19.18 -13.16 31.60
CA GLY A 14 17.95 -13.84 31.22
C GLY A 14 16.85 -12.90 30.73
N ALA A 15 16.67 -11.76 31.39
CA ALA A 15 15.69 -10.76 31.01
C ALA A 15 16.02 -10.10 29.66
N ALA A 16 17.32 -9.81 29.40
CA ALA A 16 17.76 -9.24 28.13
C ALA A 16 17.56 -10.19 26.95
N LEU A 17 17.86 -11.49 27.11
CA LEU A 17 17.63 -12.50 26.08
C LEU A 17 16.15 -12.77 25.87
N GLY A 18 15.32 -12.73 26.92
CA GLY A 18 13.87 -12.86 26.80
C GLY A 18 13.21 -11.71 26.04
N ALA A 19 13.65 -10.47 26.29
CA ALA A 19 13.14 -9.29 25.58
C ALA A 19 13.53 -9.29 24.10
N ALA A 20 14.75 -9.70 23.75
CA ALA A 20 15.18 -9.82 22.36
C ALA A 20 14.41 -10.92 21.60
N ALA A 21 14.11 -12.05 22.24
CA ALA A 21 13.31 -13.13 21.66
C ALA A 21 11.86 -12.70 21.43
N MET A 22 11.26 -11.92 22.34
CA MET A 22 9.91 -11.40 22.20
C MET A 22 9.80 -10.35 21.07
N GLN A 23 10.80 -9.51 20.86
CA GLN A 23 10.83 -8.57 19.74
C GLN A 23 10.93 -9.27 18.38
N GLY A 24 11.64 -10.39 18.30
CA GLY A 24 11.74 -11.21 17.09
C GLY A 24 10.43 -11.93 16.72
N LEU A 25 9.57 -12.23 17.70
CA LEU A 25 8.28 -12.89 17.48
C LEU A 25 7.19 -11.93 16.95
N HIS A 26 7.36 -10.62 17.09
CA HIS A 26 6.42 -9.62 16.59
C HIS A 26 6.75 -9.05 15.20
N ALA A 27 7.90 -9.40 14.63
CA ALA A 27 8.28 -9.05 13.27
C ALA A 27 7.73 -10.07 12.26
N GLN A 28 6.42 -10.34 12.27
CA GLN A 28 5.81 -11.02 11.13
C GLN A 28 5.94 -10.09 9.92
N ALA A 29 6.57 -10.60 8.84
CA ALA A 29 6.61 -9.89 7.57
C ALA A 29 5.17 -9.56 7.16
N LYS A 30 4.89 -8.27 6.96
CA LYS A 30 3.59 -7.82 6.44
C LYS A 30 3.37 -8.48 5.07
N LEU A 31 2.15 -8.90 4.80
CA LEU A 31 1.77 -9.41 3.49
C LEU A 31 1.62 -8.23 2.54
N LYS A 32 2.15 -8.37 1.34
CA LYS A 32 1.96 -7.38 0.29
C LYS A 32 0.49 -7.25 -0.09
N ALA A 33 0.11 -6.09 -0.59
CA ALA A 33 -1.22 -5.82 -1.08
C ALA A 33 -1.19 -5.10 -2.42
N TYR A 34 -2.26 -5.22 -3.18
CA TYR A 34 -2.46 -4.51 -4.43
C TYR A 34 -3.74 -3.71 -4.38
N SER A 35 -3.67 -2.42 -4.66
CA SER A 35 -4.86 -1.65 -4.93
C SER A 35 -5.21 -1.69 -6.42
N VAL A 36 -6.48 -1.91 -6.69
CA VAL A 36 -7.05 -1.94 -8.04
C VAL A 36 -8.01 -0.78 -8.17
N GLY A 37 -7.75 0.12 -9.11
CA GLY A 37 -8.62 1.24 -9.44
C GLY A 37 -9.14 1.12 -10.87
N GLU A 38 -10.41 0.81 -11.02
CA GLU A 38 -11.07 0.75 -12.33
C GLU A 38 -11.65 2.12 -12.64
N VAL A 39 -11.24 2.70 -13.77
CA VAL A 39 -11.56 4.07 -14.11
C VAL A 39 -12.03 4.23 -15.56
N GLU A 40 -12.84 5.24 -15.78
CA GLU A 40 -13.21 5.77 -17.08
C GLU A 40 -12.58 7.15 -17.25
N THR A 41 -11.91 7.37 -18.37
CA THR A 41 -11.33 8.68 -18.70
C THR A 41 -12.42 9.63 -19.17
N LEU A 42 -12.58 10.77 -18.47
CA LEU A 42 -13.51 11.84 -18.87
C LEU A 42 -12.81 12.89 -19.71
N ASN A 43 -11.55 13.19 -19.37
CA ASN A 43 -10.74 14.16 -20.10
C ASN A 43 -9.29 13.66 -20.18
N PRO A 44 -8.83 13.16 -21.35
CA PRO A 44 -7.49 12.61 -21.52
C PRO A 44 -6.37 13.60 -21.21
N THR A 45 -6.53 14.88 -21.55
CA THR A 45 -5.52 15.91 -21.30
C THR A 45 -5.35 16.17 -19.80
N LEU A 46 -6.45 16.30 -19.08
CA LEU A 46 -6.41 16.47 -17.62
C LEU A 46 -5.88 15.22 -16.94
N GLN A 47 -6.23 14.03 -17.41
CA GLN A 47 -5.72 12.78 -16.88
C GLN A 47 -4.20 12.66 -17.07
N ALA A 48 -3.68 12.99 -18.24
CA ALA A 48 -2.25 12.99 -18.51
C ALA A 48 -1.46 13.93 -17.57
N GLY A 49 -2.02 15.08 -17.22
CA GLY A 49 -1.44 16.01 -16.25
C GLY A 49 -1.54 15.54 -14.79
N TYR A 50 -2.62 14.86 -14.45
CA TYR A 50 -2.90 14.37 -13.09
C TYR A 50 -2.07 13.13 -12.71
N ILE A 51 -1.90 12.17 -13.61
CA ILE A 51 -1.25 10.88 -13.34
C ILE A 51 0.18 11.00 -12.76
N PRO A 52 1.09 11.85 -13.30
CA PRO A 52 2.44 11.97 -12.74
C PRO A 52 2.45 12.44 -11.29
N ALA A 53 1.58 13.39 -10.93
CA ALA A 53 1.47 13.90 -9.57
C ALA A 53 0.98 12.82 -8.59
N VAL A 54 -0.01 12.04 -8.98
CA VAL A 54 -0.52 10.91 -8.20
C VAL A 54 0.55 9.84 -8.00
N ARG A 55 1.29 9.48 -9.04
CA ARG A 55 2.40 8.51 -8.94
C ARG A 55 3.46 8.96 -7.95
N LYS A 56 3.79 10.26 -7.95
CA LYS A 56 4.72 10.83 -6.97
C LYS A 56 4.19 10.72 -5.54
N ALA A 57 2.92 10.99 -5.32
CA ALA A 57 2.29 10.86 -4.01
C ALA A 57 2.23 9.40 -3.54
N ILE A 58 1.91 8.46 -4.44
CA ILE A 58 1.94 7.01 -4.18
C ILE A 58 3.35 6.58 -3.76
N ALA A 59 4.38 6.99 -4.49
CA ALA A 59 5.77 6.66 -4.18
C ALA A 59 6.21 7.23 -2.82
N ALA A 60 5.80 8.45 -2.48
CA ALA A 60 6.06 9.06 -1.18
C ALA A 60 5.39 8.32 -0.02
N ALA A 61 4.31 7.59 -0.27
CA ALA A 61 3.61 6.73 0.67
C ALA A 61 4.06 5.24 0.59
N HIS A 62 5.23 4.97 -0.01
CA HIS A 62 5.81 3.64 -0.19
C HIS A 62 5.00 2.69 -1.09
N GLY A 63 4.10 3.21 -1.92
CA GLY A 63 3.43 2.46 -2.97
C GLY A 63 4.26 2.40 -4.25
N HIS A 64 4.09 1.34 -5.02
CA HIS A 64 4.72 1.16 -6.33
C HIS A 64 3.66 1.06 -7.43
N SER A 65 3.52 2.12 -8.23
CA SER A 65 2.59 2.14 -9.36
C SER A 65 3.08 1.25 -10.49
N LEU A 66 2.26 0.31 -10.96
CA LEU A 66 2.63 -0.64 -12.01
C LEU A 66 2.44 -0.09 -13.44
N LEU A 67 2.10 1.20 -13.57
CA LEU A 67 1.98 1.92 -14.86
C LEU A 67 0.93 1.32 -15.82
N THR A 68 -0.13 0.75 -15.28
CA THR A 68 -1.15 0.02 -16.07
C THR A 68 -2.26 0.91 -16.64
N ILE A 69 -2.42 2.14 -16.14
CA ILE A 69 -3.57 3.02 -16.49
C ILE A 69 -3.71 3.30 -17.99
N GLY A 70 -2.61 3.34 -18.73
CA GLY A 70 -2.61 3.51 -20.20
C GLY A 70 -2.48 2.19 -20.95
N GLY A 71 -2.43 1.06 -20.25
CA GLY A 71 -2.30 -0.27 -20.85
C GLY A 71 -3.61 -0.77 -21.45
N ARG A 72 -3.50 -1.70 -22.36
CA ARG A 72 -4.66 -2.36 -22.98
C ARG A 72 -5.30 -3.33 -21.98
N VAL A 73 -6.60 -3.22 -21.79
CA VAL A 73 -7.40 -4.16 -21.02
C VAL A 73 -8.13 -5.11 -21.98
N VAL A 74 -8.04 -6.41 -21.75
CA VAL A 74 -8.70 -7.44 -22.56
C VAL A 74 -9.62 -8.25 -21.65
N SER A 75 -10.90 -8.23 -21.95
CA SER A 75 -11.88 -9.09 -21.25
C SER A 75 -11.71 -10.53 -21.73
N ILE A 76 -11.60 -11.45 -20.78
CA ILE A 76 -11.50 -12.89 -21.07
C ILE A 76 -12.81 -13.57 -20.74
N GLU A 77 -13.42 -13.25 -19.58
CA GLU A 77 -14.61 -13.89 -19.08
C GLU A 77 -15.43 -12.92 -18.21
N GLY A 78 -16.72 -13.08 -18.16
CA GLY A 78 -17.63 -12.26 -17.35
C GLY A 78 -17.97 -10.90 -17.97
N SER A 79 -18.48 -10.00 -17.15
CA SER A 79 -18.82 -8.63 -17.58
C SER A 79 -17.57 -7.86 -18.01
N PRO A 80 -17.62 -7.11 -19.12
CA PRO A 80 -16.49 -6.32 -19.58
C PRO A 80 -15.99 -5.36 -18.49
N PRO A 81 -14.67 -5.32 -18.20
CA PRO A 81 -14.11 -4.35 -17.27
C PRO A 81 -14.13 -2.95 -17.89
N PRO A 82 -14.01 -1.88 -17.07
CA PRO A 82 -13.73 -0.55 -17.56
C PRO A 82 -12.44 -0.50 -18.40
N PRO A 83 -12.32 0.49 -19.31
CA PRO A 83 -11.21 0.52 -20.27
C PRO A 83 -9.83 0.74 -19.65
N HIS A 84 -9.78 1.25 -18.42
CA HIS A 84 -8.52 1.56 -17.74
C HIS A 84 -8.50 1.00 -16.32
N THR A 85 -7.37 0.39 -15.97
CA THR A 85 -7.14 -0.17 -14.64
C THR A 85 -5.81 0.33 -14.09
N ALA A 86 -5.86 1.01 -12.95
CA ALA A 86 -4.67 1.41 -12.20
C ALA A 86 -4.34 0.35 -11.15
N LEU A 87 -3.12 -0.18 -11.19
CA LEU A 87 -2.60 -1.12 -10.20
C LEU A 87 -1.44 -0.49 -9.44
N VAL A 88 -1.48 -0.64 -8.11
CA VAL A 88 -0.40 -0.20 -7.22
C VAL A 88 -0.08 -1.32 -6.24
N GLU A 89 1.19 -1.67 -6.14
CA GLU A 89 1.71 -2.58 -5.11
C GLU A 89 2.01 -1.78 -3.83
N TRP A 90 1.71 -2.37 -2.66
CA TRP A 90 1.93 -1.82 -1.33
C TRP A 90 2.57 -2.86 -0.42
N ASP A 91 3.33 -2.39 0.59
CA ASP A 91 3.94 -3.28 1.57
C ASP A 91 2.93 -3.94 2.51
N SER A 92 1.73 -3.38 2.63
CA SER A 92 0.61 -3.97 3.37
C SER A 92 -0.74 -3.40 2.92
N VAL A 93 -1.82 -4.06 3.31
CA VAL A 93 -3.18 -3.54 3.12
C VAL A 93 -3.40 -2.25 3.91
N ASP A 94 -2.83 -2.15 5.11
CA ASP A 94 -2.94 -0.96 5.96
C ASP A 94 -2.28 0.27 5.34
N ASP A 95 -1.11 0.10 4.69
CA ASP A 95 -0.43 1.20 4.00
C ASP A 95 -1.25 1.71 2.81
N ALA A 96 -1.85 0.81 2.04
CA ALA A 96 -2.75 1.16 0.95
C ALA A 96 -3.98 1.94 1.44
N VAL A 97 -4.65 1.42 2.48
CA VAL A 97 -5.84 2.04 3.08
C VAL A 97 -5.50 3.41 3.66
N ALA A 98 -4.39 3.52 4.39
CA ALA A 98 -3.91 4.79 4.95
C ALA A 98 -3.69 5.85 3.88
N PHE A 99 -3.07 5.48 2.74
CA PHE A 99 -2.89 6.40 1.62
C PHE A 99 -4.22 6.90 1.06
N TYR A 100 -5.17 6.02 0.77
CA TYR A 100 -6.47 6.41 0.19
C TYR A 100 -7.37 7.19 1.15
N HIS A 101 -7.12 7.13 2.46
CA HIS A 101 -7.76 7.97 3.48
C HIS A 101 -6.96 9.22 3.84
N SER A 102 -5.79 9.43 3.25
CA SER A 102 -4.92 10.56 3.56
C SER A 102 -5.36 11.86 2.91
N LYS A 103 -4.89 12.98 3.48
CA LYS A 103 -5.03 14.31 2.87
C LYS A 103 -4.33 14.37 1.50
N ALA A 104 -3.17 13.71 1.34
CA ALA A 104 -2.44 13.66 0.08
C ALA A 104 -3.29 13.09 -1.06
N TRP A 105 -4.13 12.09 -0.78
CA TRP A 105 -5.07 11.55 -1.77
C TRP A 105 -6.29 12.46 -1.97
N SER A 106 -6.89 12.98 -0.90
CA SER A 106 -8.09 13.81 -0.99
C SER A 106 -7.84 15.14 -1.72
N ASP A 107 -6.63 15.69 -1.62
CA ASP A 107 -6.25 16.92 -2.31
C ASP A 107 -6.29 16.80 -3.85
N PHE A 108 -6.23 15.57 -4.39
CA PHE A 108 -6.39 15.32 -5.82
C PHE A 108 -7.85 15.34 -6.30
N ALA A 109 -8.85 15.31 -5.42
CA ALA A 109 -10.25 15.15 -5.81
C ALA A 109 -10.71 16.18 -6.87
N PRO A 110 -10.44 17.52 -6.75
CA PRO A 110 -10.90 18.48 -7.74
C PRO A 110 -10.34 18.23 -9.15
N GLN A 111 -9.11 17.76 -9.26
CA GLN A 111 -8.45 17.45 -10.52
C GLN A 111 -8.84 16.06 -11.03
N ARG A 112 -8.82 15.08 -10.15
CA ARG A 112 -9.18 13.69 -10.45
C ARG A 112 -10.60 13.59 -11.02
N ASP A 113 -11.58 14.22 -10.36
CA ASP A 113 -12.99 14.06 -10.69
C ASP A 113 -13.36 14.74 -12.03
N LYS A 114 -12.55 15.70 -12.49
CA LYS A 114 -12.63 16.27 -13.83
C LYS A 114 -11.92 15.42 -14.90
N ALA A 115 -10.87 14.72 -14.50
CA ALA A 115 -10.03 13.90 -15.40
C ALA A 115 -10.64 12.54 -15.67
N GLN A 116 -11.22 11.91 -14.64
CA GLN A 116 -11.70 10.54 -14.69
C GLN A 116 -12.86 10.29 -13.73
N ARG A 117 -13.63 9.24 -14.00
CA ARG A 117 -14.61 8.67 -13.08
C ARG A 117 -14.07 7.36 -12.53
N THR A 118 -13.98 7.24 -11.22
CA THR A 118 -13.68 5.96 -10.58
C THR A 118 -14.94 5.12 -10.53
N ILE A 119 -14.91 3.95 -11.18
CA ILE A 119 -16.01 2.98 -11.17
C ILE A 119 -15.99 2.24 -9.85
N ARG A 120 -14.82 1.71 -9.46
CA ARG A 120 -14.57 1.11 -8.16
C ARG A 120 -13.08 1.14 -7.82
N ARG A 121 -12.79 1.07 -6.54
CA ARG A 121 -11.42 0.93 -6.01
C ARG A 121 -11.45 0.01 -4.81
N TYR A 122 -10.53 -0.92 -4.77
CA TYR A 122 -10.40 -1.88 -3.68
C TYR A 122 -8.95 -2.31 -3.51
N VAL A 123 -8.65 -2.96 -2.39
CA VAL A 123 -7.33 -3.49 -2.07
C VAL A 123 -7.45 -5.00 -1.87
N VAL A 124 -6.51 -5.75 -2.41
CA VAL A 124 -6.39 -7.19 -2.25
C VAL A 124 -5.08 -7.49 -1.54
N GLU A 125 -5.13 -8.25 -0.45
CA GLU A 125 -3.94 -8.75 0.23
C GLU A 125 -3.49 -10.07 -0.41
N VAL A 126 -2.17 -10.25 -0.49
CA VAL A 126 -1.59 -11.51 -0.98
C VAL A 126 -1.69 -12.56 0.13
N GLU A 127 -2.09 -13.77 -0.19
CA GLU A 127 -2.10 -14.89 0.75
C GLU A 127 -0.66 -15.33 1.12
N LYS A 128 -0.54 -16.00 2.29
CA LYS A 128 0.73 -16.59 2.75
C LYS A 128 1.09 -17.81 1.94
#